data_33689df665e09743bc44bce00bfebe89
#
_entry.id   33689df665e09743bc44bce00bfebe89
#
_cell.length_a   1.000
_cell.length_b   1.000
_cell.length_c   1.000
_cell.angle_alpha   90.00
_cell.angle_beta   90.00
_cell.angle_gamma   90.00
#
_symmetry.space_group_name_H-M   'P 1'
#
loop_
_entity.id
_entity.type
_entity.pdbx_description
1 polymer ?
#
loop_
_entity_poly.entity_id
_entity_poly.type
_entity_poly.pdbx_seq_one_letter_code
_entity_poly.pdbx_strand_id
1 'polypeptide(L)'
;ALVIAAHPGFPARDLGALLAAARARPGEIGYATSGNGTSPHAAGEMLWGRAGVRLSHVPYRGSAPALTDVIAGNVPVLIDNIVSALEHIRAGRLVALAAMTG
;
A
#
# COMPACT_ATOMS: atom_id res chain seq x y z
N ALA A 1 7.34 10.41 6.94
CA ALA A 1 6.23 9.49 7.29
C ALA A 1 5.79 8.67 6.09
N LEU A 2 5.35 7.47 6.35
CA LEU A 2 4.82 6.57 5.32
C LEU A 2 3.30 6.60 5.32
N VAL A 3 2.72 6.30 4.17
CA VAL A 3 1.27 6.17 4.03
C VAL A 3 0.94 4.83 3.36
N ILE A 4 -0.14 4.23 3.80
CA ILE A 4 -0.74 3.09 3.12
C ILE A 4 -1.90 3.64 2.31
N ALA A 5 -1.88 3.44 1.00
CA ALA A 5 -2.90 3.95 0.12
C ALA A 5 -3.39 2.84 -0.81
N ALA A 6 -4.56 3.03 -1.40
CA ALA A 6 -5.15 2.05 -2.30
C ALA A 6 -5.68 2.73 -3.56
N HIS A 7 -5.77 1.94 -4.64
CA HIS A 7 -6.48 2.34 -5.84
C HIS A 7 -7.95 2.60 -5.46
N PRO A 8 -8.58 3.66 -6.00
CA PRO A 8 -9.97 3.99 -5.63
C PRO A 8 -10.98 2.89 -5.92
N GLY A 9 -10.70 2.02 -6.88
CA GLY A 9 -11.54 0.87 -7.20
C GLY A 9 -11.42 -0.29 -6.22
N PHE A 10 -10.41 -0.29 -5.35
CA PHE A 10 -10.26 -1.33 -4.34
C PHE A 10 -11.32 -1.12 -3.24
N PRO A 11 -11.98 -2.19 -2.76
CA PRO A 11 -13.15 -2.03 -1.87
C PRO A 11 -12.83 -1.56 -0.45
N ALA A 12 -11.57 -1.50 -0.03
CA ALA A 12 -11.22 -1.03 1.31
C ALA A 12 -11.03 0.49 1.32
N ARG A 13 -11.60 1.16 2.32
CA ARG A 13 -11.49 2.60 2.51
C ARG A 13 -10.74 2.97 3.79
N ASP A 14 -10.35 1.98 4.57
CA ASP A 14 -9.55 2.16 5.78
C ASP A 14 -8.69 0.93 6.01
N LEU A 15 -7.80 1.01 6.99
CA LEU A 15 -6.88 -0.08 7.30
C LEU A 15 -7.60 -1.34 7.78
N GLY A 16 -8.63 -1.18 8.58
CA GLY A 16 -9.41 -2.32 9.09
C GLY A 16 -10.02 -3.13 7.95
N ALA A 17 -10.58 -2.46 6.96
CA ALA A 17 -11.15 -3.13 5.79
C ALA A 17 -10.09 -3.82 4.95
N LEU A 18 -8.89 -3.23 4.82
CA LEU A 18 -7.78 -3.87 4.13
C LEU A 18 -7.34 -5.14 4.85
N LEU A 19 -7.20 -5.08 6.17
CA LEU A 19 -6.79 -6.24 6.95
C LEU A 19 -7.83 -7.37 6.87
N ALA A 20 -9.11 -7.02 6.88
CA ALA A 20 -10.18 -8.00 6.73
C ALA A 20 -10.12 -8.67 5.36
N ALA A 21 -9.90 -7.90 4.29
CA ALA A 21 -9.75 -8.45 2.95
C ALA A 21 -8.53 -9.38 2.84
N ALA A 22 -7.43 -9.02 3.49
CA ALA A 22 -6.22 -9.83 3.49
C ALA A 22 -6.42 -11.15 4.25
N ARG A 23 -7.18 -11.13 5.34
CA ARG A 23 -7.53 -12.36 6.07
C ARG A 23 -8.40 -13.30 5.24
N ALA A 24 -9.31 -12.74 4.46
CA ALA A 24 -10.19 -13.52 3.60
C ALA A 24 -9.44 -14.16 2.43
N ARG A 25 -8.38 -13.50 1.96
CA ARG A 25 -7.60 -13.94 0.79
C ARG A 25 -6.10 -13.84 1.07
N PRO A 26 -5.53 -14.73 1.92
CA PRO A 26 -4.13 -14.64 2.29
C PRO A 26 -3.20 -14.71 1.08
N GLY A 27 -2.29 -13.75 0.98
CA GLY A 27 -1.30 -13.70 -0.08
C GLY A 27 -1.81 -13.28 -1.45
N GLU A 28 -3.10 -13.00 -1.61
CA GLU A 28 -3.68 -12.64 -2.91
C GLU A 28 -3.69 -11.14 -3.19
N ILE A 29 -3.60 -10.32 -2.15
CA ILE A 29 -3.59 -8.86 -2.31
C ILE A 29 -2.14 -8.40 -2.41
N GLY A 30 -1.80 -7.74 -3.53
CA GLY A 30 -0.47 -7.18 -3.74
C GLY A 30 -0.34 -5.79 -3.14
N TYR A 31 0.85 -5.48 -2.61
CA TYR A 31 1.18 -4.12 -2.21
C TYR A 31 2.50 -3.70 -2.83
N ALA A 32 2.50 -2.53 -3.43
CA ALA A 32 3.64 -1.97 -4.13
C ALA A 32 4.50 -1.14 -3.18
N THR A 33 5.81 -1.23 -3.34
CA THR A 33 6.78 -0.38 -2.63
C THR A 33 7.86 0.08 -3.57
N SER A 34 8.72 0.99 -3.11
CA SER A 34 9.86 1.48 -3.87
C SER A 34 11.02 0.49 -3.97
N GLY A 35 10.89 -0.72 -3.41
CA GLY A 35 11.87 -1.78 -3.59
C GLY A 35 12.05 -2.68 -2.38
N ASN A 36 12.76 -3.79 -2.60
CA ASN A 36 13.13 -4.73 -1.54
C ASN A 36 14.05 -4.07 -0.51
N GLY A 37 13.77 -4.29 0.76
CA GLY A 37 14.60 -3.77 1.86
C GLY A 37 14.44 -2.29 2.15
N THR A 38 13.58 -1.59 1.41
CA THR A 38 13.29 -0.17 1.68
C THR A 38 12.39 -0.03 2.92
N SER A 39 12.28 1.22 3.42
CA SER A 39 11.41 1.50 4.57
C SER A 39 9.96 1.09 4.34
N PRO A 40 9.34 1.36 3.17
CA PRO A 40 7.98 0.88 2.91
C PRO A 40 7.85 -0.64 2.97
N HIS A 41 8.83 -1.37 2.45
CA HIS A 41 8.81 -2.83 2.51
C HIS A 41 8.87 -3.33 3.96
N ALA A 42 9.83 -2.82 4.73
CA ALA A 42 9.98 -3.21 6.13
C ALA A 42 8.74 -2.88 6.95
N ALA A 43 8.18 -1.68 6.76
CA ALA A 43 6.99 -1.24 7.48
C ALA A 43 5.78 -2.13 7.17
N GLY A 44 5.60 -2.48 5.90
CA GLY A 44 4.51 -3.36 5.47
C GLY A 44 4.61 -4.73 6.10
N GLU A 45 5.79 -5.35 6.03
CA GLU A 45 6.00 -6.68 6.58
C GLU A 45 5.78 -6.72 8.10
N MET A 46 6.22 -5.66 8.80
CA MET A 46 5.96 -5.57 10.24
C MET A 46 4.47 -5.46 10.55
N LEU A 47 3.75 -4.63 9.81
CA LEU A 47 2.32 -4.44 10.03
C LEU A 47 1.54 -5.71 9.73
N TRP A 48 1.80 -6.33 8.58
CA TRP A 48 1.12 -7.57 8.22
C TRP A 48 1.42 -8.69 9.23
N GLY A 49 2.66 -8.78 9.67
CA GLY A 49 3.05 -9.75 10.68
C GLY A 49 2.32 -9.55 12.00
N ARG A 50 2.21 -8.32 12.48
CA ARG A 50 1.50 -8.01 13.73
C ARG A 50 0.00 -8.25 13.62
N ALA A 51 -0.57 -7.98 12.45
CA ALA A 51 -2.00 -8.18 12.21
C ALA A 51 -2.36 -9.64 11.90
N GLY A 52 -1.36 -10.49 11.70
CA GLY A 52 -1.59 -11.89 11.35
C GLY A 52 -2.16 -12.09 9.97
N VAL A 53 -1.81 -11.22 9.02
CA VAL A 53 -2.27 -11.29 7.64
C VAL A 53 -1.09 -11.42 6.68
N ARG A 54 -1.37 -11.78 5.43
CA ARG A 54 -0.35 -11.90 4.40
C ARG A 54 -0.78 -11.12 3.17
N LEU A 55 0.12 -10.23 2.70
CA LEU A 55 0.00 -9.56 1.41
C LEU A 55 1.25 -9.90 0.60
N SER A 56 1.12 -9.86 -0.71
CA SER A 56 2.23 -10.15 -1.61
C SER A 56 2.99 -8.87 -1.94
N HIS A 57 4.29 -8.84 -1.65
CA HIS A 57 5.12 -7.67 -1.93
C HIS A 57 5.41 -7.59 -3.44
N VAL A 58 5.17 -6.40 -4.01
CA VAL A 58 5.49 -6.11 -5.41
C VAL A 58 6.51 -4.95 -5.42
N PRO A 59 7.82 -5.28 -5.51
CA PRO A 59 8.85 -4.25 -5.47
C PRO A 59 9.00 -3.54 -6.82
N TYR A 60 9.25 -2.23 -6.76
CA TYR A 60 9.54 -1.40 -7.92
C TYR A 60 10.89 -0.72 -7.75
N ARG A 61 11.40 -0.16 -8.82
CA ARG A 61 12.66 0.59 -8.78
C ARG A 61 12.40 2.07 -8.47
N GLY A 62 11.87 2.35 -7.29
CA GLY A 62 11.54 3.68 -6.84
C GLY A 62 10.04 3.95 -6.79
N SER A 63 9.68 5.11 -6.27
CA SER A 63 8.29 5.49 -6.04
C SER A 63 7.49 5.72 -7.31
N ALA A 64 8.10 6.33 -8.33
CA ALA A 64 7.39 6.72 -9.55
C ALA A 64 6.73 5.53 -10.27
N PRO A 65 7.45 4.43 -10.56
CA PRO A 65 6.80 3.28 -11.20
C PRO A 65 5.80 2.58 -10.28
N ALA A 66 6.04 2.57 -8.97
CA ALA A 66 5.09 2.00 -8.01
C ALA A 66 3.77 2.79 -8.03
N LEU A 67 3.84 4.11 -7.96
CA LEU A 67 2.67 4.98 -8.03
C LEU A 67 1.90 4.79 -9.33
N THR A 68 2.62 4.75 -10.45
CA THR A 68 2.00 4.56 -11.76
C THR A 68 1.16 3.29 -11.82
N ASP A 69 1.69 2.18 -11.34
CA ASP A 69 0.98 0.89 -11.40
C ASP A 69 -0.20 0.83 -10.44
N VAL A 70 -0.10 1.43 -9.27
CA VAL A 70 -1.23 1.46 -8.34
C VAL A 70 -2.34 2.38 -8.85
N ILE A 71 -1.98 3.54 -9.38
CA ILE A 71 -2.96 4.46 -9.97
C ILE A 71 -3.68 3.81 -11.16
N ALA A 72 -2.95 3.04 -11.96
CA ALA A 72 -3.54 2.32 -13.09
C ALA A 72 -4.41 1.12 -12.67
N GLY A 73 -4.36 0.72 -11.40
CA GLY A 73 -5.13 -0.40 -10.90
C GLY A 73 -4.46 -1.77 -11.07
N ASN A 74 -3.19 -1.80 -11.50
CA ASN A 74 -2.46 -3.05 -11.68
C ASN A 74 -2.08 -3.71 -10.35
N VAL A 75 -1.86 -2.91 -9.32
CA VAL A 75 -1.62 -3.36 -7.95
C VAL A 75 -2.55 -2.55 -7.04
N PRO A 76 -3.32 -3.18 -6.15
CA PRO A 76 -4.36 -2.45 -5.42
C PRO A 76 -3.86 -1.57 -4.28
N VAL A 77 -2.71 -1.88 -3.67
CA VAL A 77 -2.23 -1.20 -2.45
C VAL A 77 -0.82 -0.67 -2.66
N LEU A 78 -0.54 0.47 -2.05
CA LEU A 78 0.77 1.11 -2.07
C LEU A 78 1.20 1.45 -0.64
N ILE A 79 2.47 1.22 -0.33
CA ILE A 79 3.11 1.84 0.84
C ILE A 79 4.25 2.69 0.33
N ASP A 80 4.22 3.98 0.64
CA ASP A 80 5.24 4.91 0.16
C ASP A 80 5.34 6.12 1.10
N ASN A 81 6.32 6.96 0.84
CA ASN A 81 6.46 8.21 1.55
C ASN A 81 5.26 9.11 1.26
N ILE A 82 4.71 9.75 2.30
CA ILE A 82 3.54 10.61 2.16
C ILE A 82 3.79 11.76 1.17
N VAL A 83 5.02 12.27 1.10
CA VAL A 83 5.36 13.36 0.18
C VAL A 83 5.14 12.95 -1.27
N SER A 84 5.51 11.72 -1.63
CA SER A 84 5.32 11.20 -2.99
C SER A 84 3.86 10.94 -3.34
N ALA A 85 3.08 10.50 -2.37
CA ALA A 85 1.68 10.09 -2.60
C ALA A 85 0.66 11.21 -2.43
N LEU A 86 1.02 12.29 -1.73
CA LEU A 86 0.06 13.29 -1.27
C LEU A 86 -0.78 13.93 -2.38
N GLU A 87 -0.16 14.34 -3.47
CA GLU A 87 -0.89 14.95 -4.59
C GLU A 87 -1.89 14.00 -5.23
N HIS A 88 -1.54 12.73 -5.31
CA HIS A 88 -2.43 11.71 -5.87
C HIS A 88 -3.61 11.44 -4.95
N ILE A 89 -3.38 11.49 -3.64
CA ILE A 89 -4.46 11.35 -2.65
C ILE A 89 -5.40 12.55 -2.75
N ARG A 90 -4.87 13.76 -2.81
CA ARG A 90 -5.68 14.98 -2.95
C ARG A 90 -6.48 15.01 -4.24
N ALA A 91 -5.91 14.49 -5.31
CA ALA A 91 -6.58 14.45 -6.62
C ALA A 91 -7.58 13.28 -6.76
N GLY A 92 -7.70 12.43 -5.76
CA GLY A 92 -8.60 11.28 -5.80
C GLY A 92 -8.09 10.10 -6.61
N ARG A 93 -6.82 10.11 -7.01
CA ARG A 93 -6.22 8.99 -7.72
C ARG A 93 -5.80 7.85 -6.80
N LEU A 94 -5.64 8.15 -5.52
CA LEU A 94 -5.37 7.18 -4.46
C LEU A 94 -6.25 7.51 -3.25
N VAL A 95 -6.59 6.48 -2.48
CA VAL A 95 -7.32 6.62 -1.22
C VAL A 95 -6.36 6.30 -0.08
N ALA A 96 -6.18 7.23 0.85
CA ALA A 96 -5.35 6.99 2.02
C ALA A 96 -6.08 6.05 2.98
N LEU A 97 -5.42 4.95 3.37
CA LEU A 97 -5.98 4.00 4.33
C LEU A 97 -5.45 4.25 5.73
N ALA A 98 -4.18 4.61 5.86
CA ALA A 98 -3.55 4.87 7.14
C ALA A 98 -2.24 5.65 6.94
N ALA A 99 -1.87 6.43 7.95
CA ALA A 99 -0.55 7.05 8.03
C ALA A 99 0.28 6.29 9.06
N MET A 100 1.54 6.06 8.75
CA MET A 100 2.46 5.35 9.63
C MET A 100 3.50 6.34 10.11
N THR A 101 3.65 6.44 11.42
CA THR A 101 4.67 7.29 12.06
C THR A 101 5.85 6.45 12.53
N GLY A 102 6.99 7.01 12.41
CA GLY A 102 8.21 6.35 12.88
C GLY A 102 9.20 6.02 11.82
#